data_636a2d5ae85896508305be59a97dad4f
#
_entry.id   636a2d5ae85896508305be59a97dad4f
#
_cell.length_a   1.000
_cell.length_b   1.000
_cell.length_c   1.000
_cell.angle_alpha   90.00
_cell.angle_beta   90.00
_cell.angle_gamma   90.00
#
_symmetry.space_group_name_H-M   'P 1'
#
loop_
_entity.id
_entity.type
_entity.pdbx_description
1 polymer ?
#
loop_
_entity_poly.entity_id
_entity_poly.type
_entity_poly.pdbx_seq_one_letter_code
_entity_poly.pdbx_strand_id
1 'polypeptide(L)'
;SLGCAKALVDTEKLLGALKNTNFDIISDPESADSIVINTCGFIDFARQESIDTILQAAELKNKGKLKKLIVMGCLSERYPKELSKEIPEVDYFFGSNDHTKIMQFLTGKDYAEDDPIFLRSILTPEHYAYIKIAEGCDNGC
;
A
#
# COMPACT_ATOMS: atom_id res chain seq x y z
N SER A 1 3.43 -4.27 -4.61
CA SER A 1 3.96 -4.43 -3.24
C SER A 1 5.46 -4.57 -3.28
N LEU A 2 6.15 -3.77 -2.52
CA LEU A 2 7.60 -3.73 -2.42
C LEU A 2 8.03 -4.14 -1.01
N GLY A 3 9.21 -4.77 -0.88
CA GLY A 3 9.81 -5.08 0.41
C GLY A 3 9.61 -6.50 0.92
N CYS A 4 9.31 -6.66 2.21
CA CYS A 4 9.39 -7.94 2.92
C CYS A 4 8.06 -8.71 2.97
N ALA A 5 8.10 -9.92 3.55
CA ALA A 5 6.90 -10.75 3.76
C ALA A 5 5.80 -10.06 4.60
N LYS A 6 6.15 -9.13 5.50
CA LYS A 6 5.16 -8.34 6.26
C LYS A 6 4.37 -7.41 5.33
N ALA A 7 5.06 -6.69 4.45
CA ALA A 7 4.41 -5.83 3.45
C ALA A 7 3.52 -6.64 2.50
N LEU A 8 3.91 -7.88 2.16
CA LEU A 8 3.07 -8.77 1.38
C LEU A 8 1.75 -9.09 2.10
N VAL A 9 1.80 -9.44 3.39
CA VAL A 9 0.60 -9.72 4.21
C VAL A 9 -0.32 -8.50 4.26
N ASP A 10 0.24 -7.30 4.41
CA ASP A 10 -0.54 -6.06 4.41
C ASP A 10 -1.22 -5.81 3.06
N THR A 11 -0.50 -6.09 1.96
CA THR A 11 -1.07 -6.03 0.61
C THR A 11 -2.20 -7.06 0.41
N GLU A 12 -2.03 -8.29 0.89
CA GLU A 12 -3.04 -9.34 0.80
C GLU A 12 -4.34 -9.00 1.54
N LYS A 13 -4.22 -8.33 2.70
CA LYS A 13 -5.39 -7.80 3.43
C LYS A 13 -6.13 -6.74 2.61
N LEU A 14 -5.40 -5.77 2.07
CA LEU A 14 -6.00 -4.72 1.25
C LEU A 14 -6.64 -5.27 -0.02
N LEU A 15 -5.97 -6.21 -0.70
CA LEU A 15 -6.53 -6.90 -1.87
C LEU A 15 -7.79 -7.69 -1.55
N GLY A 16 -7.82 -8.37 -0.41
CA GLY A 16 -9.01 -9.08 0.05
C GLY A 16 -10.19 -8.14 0.25
N ALA A 17 -9.95 -7.00 0.92
CA ALA A 17 -10.96 -5.98 1.11
C ALA A 17 -11.45 -5.39 -0.22
N LEU A 18 -10.56 -5.06 -1.15
CA LEU A 18 -10.91 -4.52 -2.48
C LEU A 18 -11.72 -5.50 -3.33
N LYS A 19 -11.42 -6.80 -3.29
CA LYS A 19 -12.18 -7.84 -3.99
C LYS A 19 -13.64 -7.95 -3.54
N ASN A 20 -13.93 -7.53 -2.31
CA ASN A 20 -15.29 -7.49 -1.75
C ASN A 20 -16.00 -6.15 -2.02
N THR A 21 -15.45 -5.31 -2.86
CA THR A 21 -16.03 -4.04 -3.31
C THR A 21 -16.25 -4.05 -4.82
N ASN A 22 -16.68 -2.92 -5.38
CA ASN A 22 -16.88 -2.74 -6.83
C ASN A 22 -15.59 -2.29 -7.55
N PHE A 23 -14.41 -2.55 -6.97
CA PHE A 23 -13.14 -2.26 -7.62
C PHE A 23 -12.63 -3.47 -8.41
N ASP A 24 -12.26 -3.23 -9.66
CA ASP A 24 -11.54 -4.21 -10.48
C ASP A 24 -10.04 -4.08 -10.21
N ILE A 25 -9.41 -5.21 -9.87
CA ILE A 25 -7.95 -5.28 -9.68
C ILE A 25 -7.31 -5.64 -11.00
N ILE A 26 -6.51 -4.75 -11.53
CA ILE A 26 -5.84 -4.90 -12.82
C ILE A 26 -4.32 -4.94 -12.66
N SER A 27 -3.63 -5.55 -13.60
CA SER A 27 -2.18 -5.72 -13.58
C SER A 27 -1.43 -4.60 -14.31
N ASP A 28 -2.12 -3.91 -15.22
CA ASP A 28 -1.51 -2.85 -16.03
C ASP A 28 -1.70 -1.49 -15.35
N PRO A 29 -0.61 -0.85 -14.86
CA PRO A 29 -0.69 0.44 -14.20
C PRO A 29 -1.12 1.58 -15.14
N GLU A 30 -0.90 1.45 -16.46
CA GLU A 30 -1.31 2.48 -17.42
C GLU A 30 -2.81 2.56 -17.66
N SER A 31 -3.52 1.48 -17.33
CA SER A 31 -4.97 1.38 -17.44
C SER A 31 -5.69 1.61 -16.09
N ALA A 32 -4.94 1.85 -15.02
CA ALA A 32 -5.49 2.00 -13.68
C ALA A 32 -6.03 3.41 -13.42
N ASP A 33 -7.22 3.51 -12.84
CA ASP A 33 -7.74 4.78 -12.28
C ASP A 33 -7.08 5.13 -10.94
N SER A 34 -6.65 4.13 -10.18
CA SER A 34 -6.03 4.31 -8.87
C SER A 34 -4.87 3.32 -8.68
N ILE A 35 -3.76 3.80 -8.15
CA ILE A 35 -2.61 2.97 -7.79
C ILE A 35 -2.35 3.10 -6.29
N VAL A 36 -2.19 1.95 -5.62
CA VAL A 36 -1.72 1.87 -4.23
C VAL A 36 -0.36 1.19 -4.21
N ILE A 37 0.65 1.90 -3.72
CA ILE A 37 2.03 1.40 -3.61
C ILE A 37 2.32 1.09 -2.16
N ASN A 38 2.54 -0.20 -1.84
CA ASN A 38 3.04 -0.60 -0.53
C ASN A 38 4.56 -0.60 -0.55
N THR A 39 5.17 0.21 0.32
CA THR A 39 6.57 0.61 0.29
C THR A 39 7.37 0.03 1.45
N CYS A 40 8.66 -0.16 1.22
CA CYS A 40 9.64 -0.53 2.24
C CYS A 40 10.58 0.65 2.53
N GLY A 41 10.79 0.94 3.82
CA GLY A 41 11.70 2.01 4.28
C GLY A 41 12.83 1.51 5.19
N PHE A 42 13.06 0.17 5.25
CA PHE A 42 13.96 -0.41 6.23
C PHE A 42 15.42 -0.45 5.76
N ILE A 43 15.68 -0.88 4.53
CA ILE A 43 17.02 -0.91 3.93
C ILE A 43 17.11 0.08 2.78
N ASP A 44 18.30 0.63 2.56
CA ASP A 44 18.51 1.70 1.56
C ASP A 44 18.11 1.28 0.16
N PHE A 45 18.45 0.06 -0.26
CA PHE A 45 18.07 -0.45 -1.59
C PHE A 45 16.55 -0.51 -1.77
N ALA A 46 15.81 -1.07 -0.81
CA ALA A 46 14.36 -1.16 -0.89
C ALA A 46 13.67 0.21 -0.76
N ARG A 47 14.31 1.15 -0.05
CA ARG A 47 13.86 2.54 0.01
C ARG A 47 13.98 3.23 -1.34
N GLN A 48 15.12 3.07 -2.02
CA GLN A 48 15.34 3.62 -3.35
C GLN A 48 14.35 3.03 -4.36
N GLU A 49 14.18 1.69 -4.39
CA GLU A 49 13.19 1.03 -5.23
C GLU A 49 11.77 1.56 -4.99
N SER A 50 11.41 1.81 -3.73
CA SER A 50 10.12 2.38 -3.36
C SER A 50 9.95 3.80 -3.92
N ILE A 51 10.96 4.65 -3.78
CA ILE A 51 10.94 6.01 -4.30
C ILE A 51 10.83 6.01 -5.83
N ASP A 52 11.64 5.21 -6.52
CA ASP A 52 11.63 5.10 -7.97
C ASP A 52 10.26 4.65 -8.50
N THR A 53 9.63 3.68 -7.81
CA THR A 53 8.28 3.21 -8.15
C THR A 53 7.22 4.29 -7.94
N ILE A 54 7.33 5.09 -6.88
CA ILE A 54 6.41 6.21 -6.63
C ILE A 54 6.55 7.26 -7.73
N LEU A 55 7.79 7.61 -8.11
CA LEU A 55 8.05 8.60 -9.17
C LEU A 55 7.51 8.15 -10.53
N GLN A 56 7.66 6.86 -10.88
CA GLN A 56 7.05 6.31 -12.10
C GLN A 56 5.53 6.42 -12.09
N ALA A 57 4.88 6.13 -10.96
CA ALA A 57 3.43 6.30 -10.85
C ALA A 57 3.00 7.78 -10.86
N ALA A 58 3.80 8.68 -10.28
CA ALA A 58 3.58 10.13 -10.34
C ALA A 58 3.61 10.65 -11.79
N GLU A 59 4.50 10.12 -12.64
CA GLU A 59 4.50 10.44 -14.06
C GLU A 59 3.20 10.04 -14.77
N LEU A 60 2.61 8.88 -14.43
CA LEU A 60 1.32 8.47 -14.99
C LEU A 60 0.21 9.44 -14.58
N LYS A 61 0.26 9.94 -13.35
CA LYS A 61 -0.69 10.94 -12.86
C LYS A 61 -0.53 12.27 -13.60
N ASN A 62 0.70 12.74 -13.80
CA ASN A 62 0.99 13.96 -14.55
C ASN A 62 0.55 13.87 -16.01
N LYS A 63 0.57 12.68 -16.61
CA LYS A 63 0.03 12.42 -17.96
C LYS A 63 -1.50 12.33 -18.00
N GLY A 64 -2.18 12.51 -16.86
CA GLY A 64 -3.64 12.48 -16.75
C GLY A 64 -4.28 11.08 -16.85
N LYS A 65 -3.48 10.01 -16.80
CA LYS A 65 -3.94 8.62 -16.86
C LYS A 65 -4.43 8.10 -15.51
N LEU A 66 -3.83 8.56 -14.42
CA LEU A 66 -4.09 8.11 -13.05
C LEU A 66 -4.85 9.19 -12.27
N LYS A 67 -5.97 8.81 -11.64
CA LYS A 67 -6.81 9.72 -10.84
C LYS A 67 -6.35 9.80 -9.39
N LYS A 68 -5.94 8.66 -8.80
CA LYS A 68 -5.50 8.58 -7.40
C LYS A 68 -4.19 7.83 -7.29
N LEU A 69 -3.21 8.44 -6.63
CA LEU A 69 -1.93 7.82 -6.27
C LEU A 69 -1.82 7.78 -4.75
N ILE A 70 -1.78 6.59 -4.19
CA ILE A 70 -1.74 6.33 -2.75
C ILE A 70 -0.46 5.58 -2.44
N VAL A 71 0.23 6.01 -1.39
CA VAL A 71 1.42 5.33 -0.88
C VAL A 71 1.17 4.86 0.54
N MET A 72 1.50 3.60 0.84
CA MET A 72 1.39 3.02 2.18
C MET A 72 2.67 2.28 2.57
N GLY A 73 2.76 1.87 3.82
CA GLY A 73 3.83 1.00 4.31
C GLY A 73 4.89 1.72 5.13
N CYS A 74 6.01 1.03 5.36
CA CYS A 74 7.05 1.49 6.30
C CYS A 74 7.73 2.81 5.88
N LEU A 75 7.91 3.05 4.59
CA LEU A 75 8.53 4.29 4.11
C LEU A 75 7.62 5.49 4.36
N SER A 76 6.34 5.39 3.99
CA SER A 76 5.37 6.46 4.20
C SER A 76 5.05 6.70 5.67
N GLU A 77 5.11 5.67 6.50
CA GLU A 77 4.94 5.80 7.95
C GLU A 77 6.10 6.56 8.60
N ARG A 78 7.33 6.31 8.14
CA ARG A 78 8.56 6.91 8.71
C ARG A 78 8.81 8.34 8.24
N TYR A 79 8.52 8.65 6.97
CA TYR A 79 8.86 9.91 6.32
C TYR A 79 7.69 10.61 5.62
N PRO A 80 6.49 10.70 6.24
CA PRO A 80 5.31 11.19 5.53
C PRO A 80 5.42 12.66 5.13
N LYS A 81 6.06 13.49 5.95
CA LYS A 81 6.21 14.94 5.70
C LYS A 81 7.23 15.24 4.60
N GLU A 82 8.33 14.50 4.61
CA GLU A 82 9.38 14.62 3.59
C GLU A 82 8.85 14.18 2.23
N LEU A 83 8.22 13.01 2.18
CA LEU A 83 7.66 12.47 0.95
C LEU A 83 6.55 13.35 0.38
N SER A 84 5.65 13.88 1.20
CA SER A 84 4.58 14.77 0.73
C SER A 84 5.09 16.10 0.18
N LYS A 85 6.25 16.55 0.65
CA LYS A 85 6.90 17.76 0.13
C LYS A 85 7.65 17.52 -1.18
N GLU A 86 8.31 16.35 -1.27
CA GLU A 86 9.15 15.99 -2.44
C GLU A 86 8.33 15.44 -3.60
N ILE A 87 7.19 14.76 -3.32
CA ILE A 87 6.35 14.11 -4.33
C ILE A 87 4.89 14.55 -4.11
N PRO A 88 4.53 15.78 -4.47
CA PRO A 88 3.19 16.34 -4.29
C PRO A 88 2.09 15.68 -5.13
N GLU A 89 2.47 14.85 -6.12
CA GLU A 89 1.54 14.08 -6.95
C GLU A 89 0.83 12.97 -6.17
N VAL A 90 1.40 12.52 -5.05
CA VAL A 90 0.77 11.51 -4.18
C VAL A 90 -0.39 12.17 -3.42
N ASP A 91 -1.60 11.61 -3.57
CA ASP A 91 -2.79 12.14 -2.92
C ASP A 91 -2.80 11.88 -1.41
N TYR A 92 -2.29 10.71 -0.99
CA TYR A 92 -2.22 10.39 0.42
C TYR A 92 -1.11 9.39 0.77
N PHE A 93 -0.52 9.60 1.95
CA PHE A 93 0.47 8.72 2.57
C PHE A 93 -0.14 8.05 3.80
N PHE A 94 -0.20 6.72 3.79
CA PHE A 94 -0.70 5.90 4.89
C PHE A 94 0.42 5.09 5.54
N GLY A 95 0.26 4.77 6.81
CA GLY A 95 1.12 3.82 7.52
C GLY A 95 0.89 2.37 7.09
N SER A 96 1.70 1.45 7.64
CA SER A 96 1.64 0.03 7.32
C SER A 96 0.34 -0.66 7.77
N ASN A 97 -0.32 -0.13 8.81
CA ASN A 97 -1.54 -0.70 9.38
C ASN A 97 -2.83 0.10 9.03
N ASP A 98 -2.75 1.10 8.19
CA ASP A 98 -3.87 2.00 7.90
C ASP A 98 -4.88 1.45 6.86
N HIS A 99 -5.10 0.13 6.82
CA HIS A 99 -5.99 -0.52 5.83
C HIS A 99 -7.41 0.07 5.82
N THR A 100 -7.99 0.30 7.00
CA THR A 100 -9.33 0.88 7.14
C THR A 100 -9.39 2.29 6.55
N LYS A 101 -8.38 3.11 6.83
CA LYS A 101 -8.29 4.48 6.29
C LYS A 101 -8.11 4.49 4.77
N ILE A 102 -7.32 3.55 4.22
CA ILE A 102 -7.15 3.39 2.77
C ILE A 102 -8.49 3.02 2.13
N MET A 103 -9.20 2.06 2.72
CA MET A 103 -10.52 1.65 2.23
C MET A 103 -11.54 2.79 2.32
N GLN A 104 -11.55 3.56 3.41
CA GLN A 104 -12.39 4.75 3.56
C GLN A 104 -12.07 5.79 2.48
N PHE A 105 -10.78 6.06 2.24
CA PHE A 105 -10.35 7.02 1.21
C PHE A 105 -10.76 6.60 -0.20
N LEU A 106 -10.69 5.28 -0.50
CA LEU A 106 -11.05 4.74 -1.81
C LEU A 106 -12.56 4.67 -2.03
N THR A 107 -13.32 4.21 -1.02
CA THR A 107 -14.75 3.87 -1.15
C THR A 107 -15.69 4.92 -0.58
N GLY A 108 -15.19 5.81 0.30
CA GLY A 108 -16.01 6.77 1.05
C GLY A 108 -16.83 6.15 2.19
N LYS A 109 -16.57 4.88 2.55
CA LYS A 109 -17.27 4.16 3.63
C LYS A 109 -16.33 3.89 4.80
N ASP A 110 -16.87 3.90 6.02
CA ASP A 110 -16.13 3.52 7.22
C ASP A 110 -16.08 2.00 7.38
N TYR A 111 -14.93 1.49 7.85
CA TYR A 111 -14.67 0.08 8.12
C TYR A 111 -14.05 -0.08 9.51
N ALA A 112 -14.45 -1.11 10.24
CA ALA A 112 -13.78 -1.52 11.47
C ALA A 112 -12.53 -2.36 11.16
N GLU A 113 -11.57 -2.41 12.09
CA GLU A 113 -10.33 -3.18 11.90
C GLU A 113 -10.56 -4.69 11.84
N ASP A 114 -11.59 -5.17 12.51
CA ASP A 114 -12.03 -6.57 12.55
C ASP A 114 -13.13 -6.91 11.54
N ASP A 115 -13.43 -5.98 10.63
CA ASP A 115 -14.43 -6.21 9.58
C ASP A 115 -14.03 -7.42 8.72
N PRO A 116 -14.94 -8.39 8.51
CA PRO A 116 -14.70 -9.54 7.64
C PRO A 116 -14.28 -9.21 6.21
N ILE A 117 -14.47 -7.98 5.75
CA ILE A 117 -13.99 -7.51 4.44
C ILE A 117 -12.47 -7.64 4.31
N PHE A 118 -11.71 -7.59 5.43
CA PHE A 118 -10.25 -7.71 5.45
C PHE A 118 -9.73 -9.17 5.44
N LEU A 119 -10.56 -10.13 5.05
CA LEU A 119 -10.09 -11.48 4.76
C LEU A 119 -9.04 -11.45 3.65
N ARG A 120 -7.89 -12.07 3.91
CA ARG A 120 -6.73 -11.98 3.03
C ARG A 120 -6.97 -12.67 1.68
N SER A 121 -6.56 -12.01 0.60
CA SER A 121 -6.37 -12.63 -0.71
C SER A 121 -4.92 -13.05 -0.85
N ILE A 122 -4.64 -14.34 -0.59
CA ILE A 122 -3.29 -14.89 -0.58
C ILE A 122 -2.63 -14.77 -1.95
N LEU A 123 -1.41 -14.23 -1.99
CA LEU A 123 -0.59 -14.03 -3.19
C LEU A 123 0.56 -15.04 -3.30
N THR A 124 0.88 -15.75 -2.22
CA THR A 124 1.89 -16.82 -2.25
C THR A 124 1.34 -18.07 -2.93
N PRO A 125 2.22 -18.97 -3.45
CA PRO A 125 1.80 -20.28 -3.91
C PRO A 125 1.03 -21.08 -2.85
N GLU A 126 0.16 -22.00 -3.26
CA GLU A 126 -0.79 -22.71 -2.39
C GLU A 126 -0.16 -23.50 -1.24
N HIS A 127 1.13 -23.84 -1.33
CA HIS A 127 1.81 -24.69 -0.34
C HIS A 127 2.38 -23.92 0.86
N TYR A 128 2.32 -22.59 0.90
CA TYR A 128 2.69 -21.79 2.08
C TYR A 128 2.00 -20.42 2.12
N ALA A 129 1.91 -19.85 3.32
CA ALA A 129 1.50 -18.46 3.50
C ALA A 129 2.28 -17.83 4.66
N TYR A 130 2.52 -16.53 4.60
CA TYR A 130 3.11 -15.79 5.71
C TYR A 130 2.04 -15.42 6.75
N ILE A 131 2.44 -15.45 8.02
CA ILE A 131 1.63 -14.96 9.14
C ILE A 131 2.38 -13.80 9.79
N LYS A 132 1.73 -12.64 9.85
CA LYS A 132 2.25 -11.47 10.56
C LYS A 132 1.79 -11.56 12.01
N ILE A 133 2.70 -11.85 12.92
CA ILE A 133 2.42 -12.08 14.35
C ILE A 133 2.58 -10.82 15.19
N ALA A 134 3.36 -9.85 14.74
CA ALA A 134 3.57 -8.58 15.43
C ALA A 134 4.02 -7.48 14.47
N GLU A 135 3.77 -6.23 14.86
CA GLU A 135 4.35 -5.03 14.25
C GLU A 135 5.27 -4.35 15.27
N GLY A 136 6.60 -4.45 15.01
CA GLY A 136 7.59 -3.98 15.96
C GLY A 136 7.83 -4.94 17.13
N CYS A 137 8.57 -4.47 18.12
CA CYS A 137 8.84 -5.12 19.41
C CYS A 137 9.18 -4.08 20.47
N ASP A 138 9.17 -4.46 21.73
CA ASP A 138 9.45 -3.57 22.89
C ASP A 138 10.95 -3.38 23.17
N ASN A 139 11.83 -3.93 22.33
CA ASN A 139 13.27 -3.76 22.49
C ASN A 139 13.72 -2.42 21.90
N GLY A 140 14.43 -1.63 22.71
CA GLY A 140 14.98 -0.33 22.31
C GLY A 140 16.29 -0.45 21.49
N CYS A 141 16.24 -1.11 20.34
CA CYS A 141 17.41 -1.26 19.48
C CYS A 141 17.93 0.09 18.95
#